data_2e6ecb871455c22a94594030fac52f7a
#
_entry.id   2e6ecb871455c22a94594030fac52f7a
#
_cell.length_a   1.000
_cell.length_b   1.000
_cell.length_c   1.000
_cell.angle_alpha   90.00
_cell.angle_beta   90.00
_cell.angle_gamma   90.00
#
_symmetry.space_group_name_H-M   'P 1'
#
loop_
_entity.id
_entity.type
_entity.pdbx_description
1 polymer ?
#
loop_
_entity_poly.entity_id
_entity_poly.type
_entity_poly.pdbx_seq_one_letter_code
_entity_poly.pdbx_strand_id
1 'polypeptide(L)'
;MTLQRQALEAILDSGEVTTLFQPILDISGQLILGYEALSRGPQNSPLEMPNKLFKAAHQEGLISELELLCRSKAIENFVKLNLQGKLFLNVSPKTLLDPCHPKGETRHLTEQFGLATNRVVIEVTEQDKVDNDDLLLKTIAHYRELGFTIAIDDLGAGYSGLKQWSALRPD
;
A
#
# COMPACT_ATOMS: atom_id res chain seq x y z
N MET A 1 3.89 -9.15 -26.86
CA MET A 1 3.14 -8.88 -25.63
C MET A 1 2.86 -10.23 -24.96
N THR A 2 3.24 -10.41 -23.70
CA THR A 2 3.05 -11.68 -22.98
C THR A 2 1.58 -11.84 -22.59
N LEU A 3 1.09 -13.07 -22.43
CA LEU A 3 -0.28 -13.33 -21.92
C LEU A 3 -0.46 -12.73 -20.51
N GLN A 4 0.61 -12.71 -19.74
CA GLN A 4 0.61 -12.13 -18.40
C GLN A 4 0.42 -10.62 -18.42
N ARG A 5 1.09 -9.92 -19.34
CA ARG A 5 0.91 -8.49 -19.54
C ARG A 5 -0.51 -8.15 -19.98
N GLN A 6 -1.07 -8.91 -20.93
CA GLN A 6 -2.47 -8.72 -21.37
C GLN A 6 -3.46 -8.86 -20.22
N ALA A 7 -3.27 -9.89 -19.36
CA ALA A 7 -4.11 -10.09 -18.19
C ALA A 7 -4.01 -8.93 -17.18
N LEU A 8 -2.80 -8.40 -16.96
CA LEU A 8 -2.60 -7.23 -16.09
C LEU A 8 -3.22 -5.95 -16.65
N GLU A 9 -3.02 -5.68 -17.94
CA GLU A 9 -3.64 -4.52 -18.60
C GLU A 9 -5.17 -4.61 -18.54
N ALA A 10 -5.76 -5.79 -18.73
CA ALA A 10 -7.20 -5.99 -18.56
C ALA A 10 -7.66 -5.71 -17.11
N ILE A 11 -6.89 -6.09 -16.10
CA ILE A 11 -7.18 -5.78 -14.69
C ILE A 11 -7.11 -4.27 -14.45
N LEU A 12 -6.09 -3.60 -14.98
CA LEU A 12 -5.91 -2.15 -14.83
C LEU A 12 -7.06 -1.38 -15.51
N ASP A 13 -7.45 -1.79 -16.72
CA ASP A 13 -8.52 -1.15 -17.50
C ASP A 13 -9.91 -1.36 -16.87
N SER A 14 -10.19 -2.58 -16.40
CA SER A 14 -11.47 -2.90 -15.76
C SER A 14 -11.58 -2.44 -14.32
N GLY A 15 -10.44 -2.23 -13.65
CA GLY A 15 -10.38 -1.97 -12.21
C GLY A 15 -10.82 -3.17 -11.35
N GLU A 16 -10.74 -4.39 -11.88
CA GLU A 16 -11.21 -5.62 -11.22
C GLU A 16 -10.21 -6.11 -10.17
N VAL A 17 -10.11 -5.34 -9.10
CA VAL A 17 -9.34 -5.67 -7.89
C VAL A 17 -10.30 -5.67 -6.70
N THR A 18 -10.24 -6.72 -5.90
CA THR A 18 -10.99 -6.83 -4.64
C THR A 18 -10.10 -6.47 -3.47
N THR A 19 -10.62 -5.71 -2.51
CA THR A 19 -9.95 -5.41 -1.25
C THR A 19 -10.62 -6.20 -0.12
N LEU A 20 -9.83 -6.99 0.59
CA LEU A 20 -10.21 -7.60 1.87
C LEU A 20 -9.67 -6.72 3.00
N PHE A 21 -10.42 -6.62 4.11
CA PHE A 21 -10.01 -5.84 5.26
C PHE A 21 -9.75 -6.76 6.44
N GLN A 22 -8.50 -6.77 6.91
CA GLN A 22 -8.09 -7.52 8.09
C GLN A 22 -8.07 -6.57 9.29
N PRO A 23 -8.84 -6.85 10.36
CA PRO A 23 -8.87 -5.99 11.53
C PRO A 23 -7.53 -6.02 12.28
N ILE A 24 -7.06 -4.84 12.68
CA ILE A 24 -5.90 -4.64 13.55
C ILE A 24 -6.44 -4.27 14.93
N LEU A 25 -6.09 -5.08 15.92
CA LEU A 25 -6.53 -4.92 17.29
C LEU A 25 -5.46 -4.22 18.14
N ASP A 26 -5.89 -3.57 19.21
CA ASP A 26 -4.97 -3.09 20.23
C ASP A 26 -4.32 -4.29 20.98
N ILE A 27 -3.29 -4.02 21.79
CA ILE A 27 -2.56 -5.07 22.55
C ILE A 27 -3.49 -5.84 23.49
N SER A 28 -4.56 -5.22 24.00
CA SER A 28 -5.55 -5.89 24.84
C SER A 28 -6.50 -6.79 24.04
N GLY A 29 -6.53 -6.65 22.70
CA GLY A 29 -7.46 -7.34 21.81
C GLY A 29 -8.92 -6.91 21.94
N GLN A 30 -9.20 -5.80 22.62
CA GLN A 30 -10.55 -5.35 22.91
C GLN A 30 -11.04 -4.29 21.93
N LEU A 31 -10.12 -3.52 21.33
CA LEU A 31 -10.46 -2.43 20.44
C LEU A 31 -9.88 -2.67 19.04
N ILE A 32 -10.69 -2.43 18.01
CA ILE A 32 -10.23 -2.38 16.63
C ILE A 32 -9.61 -0.99 16.39
N LEU A 33 -8.30 -0.96 16.16
CA LEU A 33 -7.56 0.25 15.82
C LEU A 33 -7.81 0.68 14.37
N GLY A 34 -8.02 -0.30 13.49
CA GLY A 34 -8.23 -0.09 12.07
C GLY A 34 -8.24 -1.39 11.29
N TYR A 35 -7.99 -1.26 10.00
CA TYR A 35 -8.03 -2.40 9.08
C TYR A 35 -6.89 -2.29 8.07
N GLU A 36 -6.18 -3.38 7.89
CA GLU A 36 -5.23 -3.54 6.79
C GLU A 36 -5.96 -3.90 5.51
N ALA A 37 -5.65 -3.19 4.44
CA ALA A 37 -6.20 -3.44 3.12
C ALA A 37 -5.35 -4.46 2.35
N LEU A 38 -5.94 -5.62 2.08
CA LEU A 38 -5.30 -6.73 1.39
C LEU A 38 -5.93 -6.93 0.01
N SER A 39 -5.21 -6.56 -1.04
CA SER A 39 -5.70 -6.65 -2.42
C SER A 39 -5.70 -8.09 -2.94
N ARG A 40 -6.67 -8.37 -3.81
CA ARG A 40 -6.81 -9.61 -4.56
C ARG A 40 -7.12 -9.27 -6.02
N GLY A 41 -6.52 -10.00 -6.94
CA GLY A 41 -6.91 -9.91 -8.36
C GLY A 41 -8.27 -10.57 -8.62
N PRO A 42 -8.67 -10.68 -9.90
CA PRO A 42 -9.96 -11.23 -10.27
C PRO A 42 -10.16 -12.66 -9.75
N GLN A 43 -11.33 -12.92 -9.20
CA GLN A 43 -11.67 -14.22 -8.62
C GLN A 43 -11.55 -15.33 -9.67
N ASN A 44 -11.04 -16.49 -9.24
CA ASN A 44 -10.80 -17.65 -10.10
C ASN A 44 -9.79 -17.41 -11.25
N SER A 45 -9.03 -16.31 -11.23
CA SER A 45 -7.97 -16.04 -12.20
C SER A 45 -6.60 -16.56 -11.69
N PRO A 46 -5.63 -16.77 -12.59
CA PRO A 46 -4.25 -17.07 -12.19
C PRO A 46 -3.60 -15.97 -11.35
N LEU A 47 -4.12 -14.74 -11.41
CA LEU A 47 -3.64 -13.55 -10.72
C LEU A 47 -4.48 -13.17 -9.48
N GLU A 48 -5.38 -14.05 -9.01
CA GLU A 48 -6.21 -13.79 -7.83
C GLU A 48 -5.36 -13.55 -6.56
N MET A 49 -4.35 -14.36 -6.34
CA MET A 49 -3.51 -14.28 -5.14
C MET A 49 -2.50 -13.12 -5.23
N PRO A 50 -2.36 -12.30 -4.16
CA PRO A 50 -1.55 -11.08 -4.19
C PRO A 50 -0.09 -11.33 -4.58
N ASN A 51 0.53 -12.39 -4.08
CA ASN A 51 1.91 -12.73 -4.42
C ASN A 51 2.12 -12.99 -5.93
N LYS A 52 1.12 -13.56 -6.61
CA LYS A 52 1.15 -13.76 -8.06
C LYS A 52 0.87 -12.46 -8.83
N LEU A 53 -0.13 -11.70 -8.35
CA LEU A 53 -0.54 -10.44 -8.96
C LEU A 53 0.60 -9.41 -8.94
N PHE A 54 1.17 -9.14 -7.78
CA PHE A 54 2.25 -8.16 -7.61
C PHE A 54 3.56 -8.63 -8.27
N LYS A 55 3.87 -9.92 -8.21
CA LYS A 55 5.03 -10.48 -8.93
C LYS A 55 4.89 -10.28 -10.45
N ALA A 56 3.72 -10.55 -11.01
CA ALA A 56 3.44 -10.35 -12.41
C ALA A 56 3.59 -8.87 -12.80
N ALA A 57 3.00 -7.96 -12.04
CA ALA A 57 3.09 -6.53 -12.27
C ALA A 57 4.54 -6.03 -12.22
N HIS A 58 5.33 -6.53 -11.27
CA HIS A 58 6.75 -6.21 -11.19
C HIS A 58 7.54 -6.69 -12.41
N GLN A 59 7.28 -7.92 -12.88
CA GLN A 59 7.95 -8.49 -14.06
C GLN A 59 7.61 -7.75 -15.36
N GLU A 60 6.39 -7.24 -15.48
CA GLU A 60 5.90 -6.54 -16.66
C GLU A 60 6.06 -5.01 -16.59
N GLY A 61 6.63 -4.47 -15.48
CA GLY A 61 6.84 -3.04 -15.29
C GLY A 61 5.56 -2.23 -15.08
N LEU A 62 4.52 -2.87 -14.51
CA LEU A 62 3.19 -2.27 -14.24
C LEU A 62 2.89 -2.17 -12.73
N ILE A 63 3.94 -2.22 -11.90
CA ILE A 63 3.76 -2.25 -10.44
C ILE A 63 3.17 -0.95 -9.90
N SER A 64 3.61 0.21 -10.39
CA SER A 64 3.15 1.51 -9.94
C SER A 64 1.67 1.72 -10.24
N GLU A 65 1.22 1.34 -11.44
CA GLU A 65 -0.18 1.41 -11.87
C GLU A 65 -1.06 0.47 -11.03
N LEU A 66 -0.59 -0.75 -10.80
CA LEU A 66 -1.33 -1.72 -9.98
C LEU A 66 -1.45 -1.26 -8.53
N GLU A 67 -0.37 -0.77 -7.91
CA GLU A 67 -0.41 -0.26 -6.53
C GLU A 67 -1.35 0.94 -6.41
N LEU A 68 -1.37 1.82 -7.40
CA LEU A 68 -2.28 2.97 -7.42
C LEU A 68 -3.74 2.50 -7.50
N LEU A 69 -4.05 1.54 -8.38
CA LEU A 69 -5.37 0.94 -8.47
C LEU A 69 -5.79 0.28 -7.14
N CYS A 70 -4.91 -0.52 -6.55
CA CYS A 70 -5.16 -1.18 -5.26
C CYS A 70 -5.45 -0.17 -4.16
N ARG A 71 -4.67 0.91 -4.06
CA ARG A 71 -4.90 2.00 -3.09
C ARG A 71 -6.22 2.71 -3.31
N SER A 72 -6.55 3.03 -4.56
CA SER A 72 -7.82 3.65 -4.92
C SER A 72 -9.00 2.78 -4.47
N LYS A 73 -8.96 1.47 -4.80
CA LYS A 73 -10.00 0.52 -4.39
C LYS A 73 -10.09 0.32 -2.88
N ALA A 74 -8.96 0.32 -2.19
CA ALA A 74 -8.92 0.21 -0.74
C ALA A 74 -9.60 1.42 -0.07
N ILE A 75 -9.27 2.64 -0.47
CA ILE A 75 -9.86 3.86 0.07
C ILE A 75 -11.36 3.94 -0.26
N GLU A 76 -11.73 3.70 -1.52
CA GLU A 76 -13.13 3.69 -1.97
C GLU A 76 -13.97 2.72 -1.12
N ASN A 77 -13.51 1.46 -0.99
CA ASN A 77 -14.25 0.42 -0.27
C ASN A 77 -14.28 0.67 1.25
N PHE A 78 -13.19 1.18 1.83
CA PHE A 78 -13.14 1.53 3.26
C PHE A 78 -14.21 2.57 3.61
N VAL A 79 -14.33 3.61 2.80
CA VAL A 79 -15.36 4.65 2.96
C VAL A 79 -16.75 4.10 2.69
N LYS A 80 -16.93 3.35 1.61
CA LYS A 80 -18.22 2.77 1.22
C LYS A 80 -18.79 1.81 2.27
N LEU A 81 -17.92 1.03 2.92
CA LEU A 81 -18.29 0.12 4.01
C LEU A 81 -18.42 0.83 5.36
N ASN A 82 -18.16 2.15 5.42
CA ASN A 82 -18.18 2.97 6.64
C ASN A 82 -17.34 2.36 7.77
N LEU A 83 -16.18 1.78 7.44
CA LEU A 83 -15.30 1.18 8.43
C LEU A 83 -14.72 2.25 9.37
N GLN A 84 -14.71 1.95 10.66
CA GLN A 84 -14.21 2.88 11.69
C GLN A 84 -12.70 2.65 11.94
N GLY A 85 -12.04 3.63 12.58
CA GLY A 85 -10.62 3.57 12.88
C GLY A 85 -9.74 3.98 11.70
N LYS A 86 -8.55 3.40 11.61
CA LYS A 86 -7.55 3.71 10.59
C LYS A 86 -7.56 2.70 9.44
N LEU A 87 -7.23 3.16 8.25
CA LEU A 87 -6.96 2.33 7.07
C LEU A 87 -5.45 2.18 6.91
N PHE A 88 -4.97 0.96 6.92
CA PHE A 88 -3.57 0.63 6.70
C PHE A 88 -3.37 0.21 5.24
N LEU A 89 -2.43 0.86 4.56
CA LEU A 89 -2.14 0.69 3.15
C LEU A 89 -0.68 0.28 2.96
N ASN A 90 -0.45 -0.90 2.43
CA ASN A 90 0.87 -1.35 2.03
C ASN A 90 1.37 -0.55 0.82
N VAL A 91 2.57 0.01 0.93
CA VAL A 91 3.22 0.76 -0.16
C VAL A 91 4.67 0.32 -0.27
N SER A 92 5.07 -0.12 -1.46
CA SER A 92 6.44 -0.50 -1.72
C SER A 92 7.37 0.72 -1.66
N PRO A 93 8.49 0.65 -0.94
CA PRO A 93 9.52 1.69 -0.99
C PRO A 93 9.98 2.03 -2.41
N LYS A 94 10.03 1.05 -3.31
CA LYS A 94 10.41 1.27 -4.71
C LYS A 94 9.40 2.15 -5.44
N THR A 95 8.10 1.91 -5.22
CA THR A 95 7.04 2.76 -5.78
C THR A 95 7.07 4.17 -5.19
N LEU A 96 7.35 4.31 -3.89
CA LEU A 96 7.52 5.61 -3.25
C LEU A 96 8.66 6.44 -3.86
N LEU A 97 9.70 5.76 -4.34
CA LEU A 97 10.91 6.39 -4.89
C LEU A 97 10.89 6.48 -6.43
N ASP A 98 9.89 5.91 -7.09
CA ASP A 98 9.74 5.95 -8.54
C ASP A 98 9.49 7.40 -9.01
N PRO A 99 10.40 7.98 -9.83
CA PRO A 99 10.21 9.33 -10.35
C PRO A 99 8.95 9.49 -11.21
N CYS A 100 8.46 8.39 -11.79
CA CYS A 100 7.23 8.35 -12.59
C CYS A 100 5.98 8.20 -11.72
N HIS A 101 6.14 7.90 -10.42
CA HIS A 101 5.00 7.82 -9.51
C HIS A 101 4.48 9.23 -9.18
N PRO A 102 3.21 9.55 -9.48
CA PRO A 102 2.68 10.88 -9.23
C PRO A 102 2.73 11.23 -7.74
N LYS A 103 3.44 12.30 -7.40
CA LYS A 103 3.53 12.76 -6.01
C LYS A 103 2.17 13.27 -5.54
N GLY A 104 1.76 12.82 -4.36
CA GLY A 104 0.51 13.27 -3.75
C GLY A 104 -0.73 12.51 -4.20
N GLU A 105 -0.61 11.48 -5.05
CA GLU A 105 -1.77 10.68 -5.51
C GLU A 105 -2.55 10.06 -4.35
N THR A 106 -1.88 9.51 -3.34
CA THR A 106 -2.59 8.96 -2.17
C THR A 106 -3.43 10.05 -1.47
N ARG A 107 -2.92 11.28 -1.37
CA ARG A 107 -3.67 12.41 -0.83
C ARG A 107 -4.85 12.77 -1.73
N HIS A 108 -4.64 12.85 -3.04
CA HIS A 108 -5.71 13.11 -3.99
C HIS A 108 -6.83 12.07 -3.89
N LEU A 109 -6.50 10.78 -3.79
CA LEU A 109 -7.47 9.71 -3.58
C LEU A 109 -8.22 9.87 -2.25
N THR A 110 -7.54 10.21 -1.16
CA THR A 110 -8.21 10.44 0.13
C THR A 110 -9.17 11.61 0.07
N GLU A 111 -8.80 12.72 -0.58
CA GLU A 111 -9.65 13.88 -0.81
C GLU A 111 -10.86 13.53 -1.70
N GLN A 112 -10.63 12.79 -2.80
CA GLN A 112 -11.68 12.35 -3.73
C GLN A 112 -12.77 11.52 -3.04
N PHE A 113 -12.38 10.61 -2.15
CA PHE A 113 -13.34 9.72 -1.45
C PHE A 113 -13.77 10.27 -0.08
N GLY A 114 -13.30 11.46 0.33
CA GLY A 114 -13.69 12.09 1.59
C GLY A 114 -13.12 11.42 2.85
N LEU A 115 -11.97 10.71 2.72
CA LEU A 115 -11.26 10.11 3.86
C LEU A 115 -10.20 11.09 4.38
N ALA A 116 -10.23 11.42 5.67
CA ALA A 116 -9.21 12.27 6.26
C ALA A 116 -7.84 11.57 6.27
N THR A 117 -6.76 12.28 5.89
CA THR A 117 -5.41 11.72 5.77
C THR A 117 -4.88 11.13 7.09
N ASN A 118 -5.26 11.72 8.25
CA ASN A 118 -4.89 11.22 9.57
C ASN A 118 -5.55 9.88 9.93
N ARG A 119 -6.51 9.41 9.13
CA ARG A 119 -7.09 8.07 9.22
C ARG A 119 -6.38 7.05 8.36
N VAL A 120 -5.36 7.44 7.61
CA VAL A 120 -4.59 6.53 6.75
C VAL A 120 -3.21 6.33 7.33
N VAL A 121 -2.81 5.08 7.43
CA VAL A 121 -1.46 4.63 7.80
C VAL A 121 -0.80 4.05 6.57
N ILE A 122 0.37 4.56 6.22
CA ILE A 122 1.20 4.00 5.15
C ILE A 122 2.14 2.97 5.79
N GLU A 123 1.99 1.72 5.39
CA GLU A 123 2.84 0.62 5.83
C GLU A 123 3.96 0.41 4.82
N VAL A 124 5.19 0.50 5.31
CA VAL A 124 6.40 0.30 4.50
C VAL A 124 7.01 -1.04 4.88
N THR A 125 7.17 -1.94 3.92
CA THR A 125 7.72 -3.27 4.18
C THR A 125 9.24 -3.24 4.33
N GLU A 126 9.78 -3.96 5.32
CA GLU A 126 11.22 -4.10 5.54
C GLU A 126 11.93 -4.87 4.41
N GLN A 127 11.22 -5.76 3.72
CA GLN A 127 11.78 -6.70 2.75
C GLN A 127 12.30 -6.04 1.47
N ASP A 128 11.81 -4.86 1.15
CA ASP A 128 12.24 -4.11 -0.02
C ASP A 128 13.53 -3.33 0.28
N LYS A 129 14.67 -3.89 -0.12
CA LYS A 129 15.95 -3.16 -0.05
C LYS A 129 15.88 -1.90 -0.90
N VAL A 130 16.10 -0.78 -0.25
CA VAL A 130 16.26 0.53 -0.91
C VAL A 130 17.73 0.89 -0.87
N ASP A 131 18.31 1.13 -2.04
CA ASP A 131 19.73 1.53 -2.15
C ASP A 131 19.98 2.97 -1.69
N ASN A 132 18.93 3.73 -1.39
CA ASN A 132 18.99 5.13 -1.00
C ASN A 132 18.13 5.44 0.23
N ASP A 133 18.69 5.19 1.40
CA ASP A 133 18.04 5.46 2.70
C ASP A 133 17.61 6.94 2.83
N ASP A 134 18.43 7.89 2.34
CA ASP A 134 18.13 9.32 2.45
C ASP A 134 16.91 9.75 1.64
N LEU A 135 16.74 9.16 0.46
CA LEU A 135 15.57 9.45 -0.38
C LEU A 135 14.30 8.86 0.24
N LEU A 136 14.38 7.66 0.79
CA LEU A 136 13.26 7.04 1.52
C LEU A 136 12.85 7.90 2.72
N LEU A 137 13.80 8.37 3.52
CA LEU A 137 13.54 9.26 4.66
C LEU A 137 12.84 10.55 4.23
N LYS A 138 13.30 11.19 3.16
CA LYS A 138 12.66 12.40 2.60
C LYS A 138 11.23 12.13 2.13
N THR A 139 11.00 10.99 1.49
CA THR A 139 9.68 10.62 1.01
C THR A 139 8.72 10.37 2.17
N ILE A 140 9.17 9.67 3.21
CA ILE A 140 8.37 9.44 4.42
C ILE A 140 8.07 10.76 5.15
N ALA A 141 9.07 11.65 5.28
CA ALA A 141 8.85 12.98 5.85
C ALA A 141 7.76 13.75 5.08
N HIS A 142 7.78 13.66 3.76
CA HIS A 142 6.75 14.27 2.92
C HIS A 142 5.34 13.68 3.18
N TYR A 143 5.21 12.36 3.33
CA TYR A 143 3.92 11.74 3.69
C TYR A 143 3.41 12.23 5.05
N ARG A 144 4.32 12.39 6.04
CA ARG A 144 3.95 12.97 7.34
C ARG A 144 3.48 14.42 7.23
N GLU A 145 4.15 15.25 6.42
CA GLU A 145 3.73 16.63 6.14
C GLU A 145 2.33 16.68 5.51
N LEU A 146 1.96 15.67 4.72
CA LEU A 146 0.61 15.51 4.17
C LEU A 146 -0.43 15.00 5.18
N GLY A 147 -0.01 14.67 6.41
CA GLY A 147 -0.89 14.23 7.50
C GLY A 147 -1.11 12.73 7.60
N PHE A 148 -0.33 11.90 6.88
CA PHE A 148 -0.36 10.45 7.01
C PHE A 148 0.44 9.97 8.22
N THR A 149 0.02 8.85 8.80
CA THR A 149 0.78 8.07 9.78
C THR A 149 1.66 7.05 9.06
N ILE A 150 2.83 6.74 9.60
CA ILE A 150 3.75 5.76 8.99
C ILE A 150 3.91 4.56 9.93
N ALA A 151 3.78 3.37 9.40
CA ALA A 151 4.10 2.11 10.06
C ALA A 151 5.17 1.34 9.28
N ILE A 152 5.89 0.47 9.97
CA ILE A 152 6.80 -0.50 9.34
C ILE A 152 6.20 -1.88 9.54
N ASP A 153 6.03 -2.58 8.43
CA ASP A 153 5.53 -3.95 8.42
C ASP A 153 6.67 -4.97 8.38
N ASP A 154 6.40 -6.19 8.86
CA ASP A 154 7.34 -7.32 8.91
C ASP A 154 8.65 -7.04 9.67
N LEU A 155 8.64 -6.20 10.69
CA LEU A 155 9.83 -5.83 11.47
C LEU A 155 10.48 -7.08 12.08
N GLY A 156 11.75 -7.34 11.71
CA GLY A 156 12.55 -8.46 12.21
C GLY A 156 12.61 -9.66 11.26
N ALA A 157 11.93 -9.63 10.12
CA ALA A 157 12.04 -10.66 9.08
C ALA A 157 13.34 -10.56 8.26
N GLY A 158 14.08 -9.44 8.37
CA GLY A 158 15.31 -9.15 7.64
C GLY A 158 16.45 -8.61 8.51
N TYR A 159 17.61 -8.37 7.89
CA TYR A 159 18.81 -7.84 8.56
C TYR A 159 18.79 -6.33 8.81
N SER A 160 17.85 -5.60 8.24
CA SER A 160 17.80 -4.13 8.22
C SER A 160 16.81 -3.50 9.20
N GLY A 161 15.89 -4.29 9.77
CA GLY A 161 14.73 -3.81 10.50
C GLY A 161 15.00 -2.81 11.62
N LEU A 162 15.94 -3.10 12.51
CA LEU A 162 16.27 -2.20 13.61
C LEU A 162 16.91 -0.89 13.11
N LYS A 163 17.70 -0.95 12.03
CA LYS A 163 18.31 0.24 11.43
C LYS A 163 17.23 1.10 10.76
N GLN A 164 16.35 0.49 9.99
CA GLN A 164 15.21 1.19 9.38
C GLN A 164 14.26 1.75 10.44
N TRP A 165 13.91 0.96 11.45
CA TRP A 165 13.07 1.41 12.57
C TRP A 165 13.63 2.66 13.25
N SER A 166 14.95 2.64 13.57
CA SER A 166 15.61 3.79 14.19
C SER A 166 15.66 5.01 13.28
N ALA A 167 15.80 4.82 11.97
CA ALA A 167 15.86 5.89 10.97
C ALA A 167 14.48 6.46 10.64
N LEU A 168 13.51 5.60 10.41
CA LEU A 168 12.16 5.99 9.99
C LEU A 168 11.30 6.50 11.14
N ARG A 169 11.59 6.07 12.39
CA ARG A 169 10.84 6.43 13.59
C ARG A 169 9.35 6.32 13.36
N PRO A 170 8.82 5.09 13.14
CA PRO A 170 7.39 4.88 12.89
C PRO A 170 6.54 5.46 14.02
N ASP A 171 5.31 5.84 13.71
CA ASP A 171 4.37 6.48 14.63
C ASP A 171 3.67 5.48 15.56
#